data_72b97cdb5c32df69cc024be474de694f
#
_entry.id   72b97cdb5c32df69cc024be474de694f
#
_cell.length_a   1.000
_cell.length_b   1.000
_cell.length_c   1.000
_cell.angle_alpha   90.00
_cell.angle_beta   90.00
_cell.angle_gamma   90.00
#
_symmetry.space_group_name_H-M   'P 1'
#
loop_
_entity.id
_entity.type
_entity.pdbx_description
1 polymer ?
#
loop_
_entity_poly.entity_id
_entity_poly.type
_entity_poly.pdbx_seq_one_letter_code
_entity_poly.pdbx_strand_id
1 'polypeptide(L)'
;RDQPRSRGLGDVYKRQELSVMAEKRDYYEVLGVPKNASDADIKKAFRTLAKKYHPDMHPGDKECEEKFKEAQEAYAVLSDAEKRKQYDQFGHAAFDGGAGGAGGFDFSGMDMGDIFGDIFGDFFGGGSRRRGNDGPMKGQNLRTSVRITFEEAVFGCEKEIEMVLKDECQKCHGTGAKPGTTPETCPKCGGKGKVVFTQQSFFGTVQNVQTCPDCGGSGKMIKDKCPDCRGTGYISNKKKIQVSIPAGIDNGQSVRIREKGEPGINGGPRGDLLVEVVVSRHPIFQRQDMNIYSTVPISFAQAALGGEVRINTVDGDVLYEVKAGTQTDTRIRLKGKGVPSLRNKAVRGDHYVTLVVQVPTSLNAEAKDALRKFDEVTGNTLKKSAEGTGTCLLYTSDAADDMQCV
;
A
#
# COMPACT_ATOMS: atom_id res chain seq x y z
N ARG A 1 -38.60 11.59 -74.46
CA ARG A 1 -37.26 12.01 -74.87
C ARG A 1 -36.34 11.87 -73.65
N ASP A 2 -35.35 11.06 -73.88
CA ASP A 2 -34.09 10.85 -73.13
C ASP A 2 -34.17 10.03 -71.85
N GLN A 3 -33.85 8.77 -72.05
CA GLN A 3 -33.43 7.82 -71.03
C GLN A 3 -32.03 8.16 -70.50
N PRO A 4 -31.74 8.04 -69.22
CA PRO A 4 -30.38 7.93 -68.72
C PRO A 4 -29.97 6.46 -68.66
N ARG A 5 -28.82 6.22 -69.21
CA ARG A 5 -28.06 4.97 -69.36
C ARG A 5 -27.72 4.30 -68.01
N SER A 6 -27.84 2.99 -67.99
CA SER A 6 -27.28 2.07 -67.03
C SER A 6 -25.81 2.38 -66.68
N ARG A 7 -25.54 2.70 -65.42
CA ARG A 7 -24.18 2.67 -64.84
C ARG A 7 -23.96 1.35 -64.12
N GLY A 8 -22.89 0.77 -64.48
CA GLY A 8 -22.46 -0.54 -64.34
C GLY A 8 -22.38 -1.12 -62.93
N LEU A 9 -22.64 -2.38 -62.86
CA LEU A 9 -22.39 -3.35 -61.80
C LEU A 9 -20.87 -3.60 -61.53
N GLY A 10 -20.04 -2.57 -61.62
CA GLY A 10 -18.58 -2.71 -61.48
C GLY A 10 -18.02 -2.33 -60.12
N ASP A 11 -18.77 -1.61 -59.27
CA ASP A 11 -18.22 -1.02 -58.04
C ASP A 11 -18.57 -1.79 -56.75
N VAL A 12 -19.31 -2.90 -56.84
CA VAL A 12 -19.65 -3.72 -55.66
C VAL A 12 -18.59 -4.79 -55.36
N TYR A 13 -17.74 -5.12 -56.33
CA TYR A 13 -16.71 -6.16 -56.16
C TYR A 13 -15.35 -5.65 -55.66
N LYS A 14 -15.19 -4.37 -55.42
CA LYS A 14 -13.90 -3.79 -54.90
C LYS A 14 -13.88 -3.50 -53.41
N ARG A 15 -14.88 -3.94 -52.64
CA ARG A 15 -14.91 -3.82 -51.19
C ARG A 15 -14.95 -5.16 -50.44
N GLN A 16 -14.62 -6.24 -51.14
CA GLN A 16 -14.25 -7.51 -50.52
C GLN A 16 -12.76 -7.78 -50.70
N GLU A 17 -11.93 -6.73 -50.44
CA GLU A 17 -10.53 -6.96 -50.16
C GLU A 17 -10.38 -7.32 -48.72
N LEU A 18 -10.19 -8.60 -48.51
CA LEU A 18 -9.18 -9.16 -47.62
C LEU A 18 -9.20 -8.62 -46.19
N SER A 19 -10.12 -9.14 -45.41
CA SER A 19 -9.71 -9.59 -44.08
C SER A 19 -8.68 -10.71 -44.34
N VAL A 20 -7.44 -10.34 -44.60
CA VAL A 20 -6.28 -11.21 -44.49
C VAL A 20 -6.25 -11.62 -43.05
N MET A 21 -6.66 -12.84 -42.73
CA MET A 21 -6.30 -13.50 -41.50
C MET A 21 -4.80 -13.39 -41.41
N ALA A 22 -4.30 -12.53 -40.52
CA ALA A 22 -2.89 -12.45 -40.22
C ALA A 22 -2.47 -13.85 -39.76
N GLU A 23 -1.73 -14.57 -40.62
CA GLU A 23 -1.15 -15.86 -40.26
C GLU A 23 -0.36 -15.64 -38.97
N LYS A 24 -0.81 -16.24 -37.85
CA LYS A 24 -0.11 -16.18 -36.58
C LYS A 24 1.29 -16.73 -36.79
N ARG A 25 2.30 -15.99 -36.40
CA ARG A 25 3.72 -16.39 -36.51
C ARG A 25 3.97 -17.65 -35.67
N ASP A 26 4.89 -18.51 -36.13
CA ASP A 26 5.30 -19.70 -35.37
C ASP A 26 5.79 -19.29 -33.97
N TYR A 27 5.29 -19.93 -32.91
CA TYR A 27 5.64 -19.63 -31.53
C TYR A 27 7.13 -19.77 -31.25
N TYR A 28 7.85 -20.65 -31.94
CA TYR A 28 9.29 -20.76 -31.85
C TYR A 28 10.01 -19.53 -32.45
N GLU A 29 9.48 -19.01 -33.55
CA GLU A 29 9.98 -17.77 -34.16
C GLU A 29 9.67 -16.53 -33.31
N VAL A 30 8.50 -16.47 -32.69
CA VAL A 30 8.11 -15.39 -31.78
C VAL A 30 9.06 -15.31 -30.60
N LEU A 31 9.45 -16.44 -30.03
CA LEU A 31 10.42 -16.50 -28.92
C LEU A 31 11.88 -16.43 -29.41
N GLY A 32 12.14 -16.58 -30.71
CA GLY A 32 13.49 -16.60 -31.28
C GLY A 32 14.32 -17.82 -30.87
N VAL A 33 13.67 -18.98 -30.71
CA VAL A 33 14.32 -20.23 -30.28
C VAL A 33 14.09 -21.33 -31.34
N PRO A 34 15.04 -22.26 -31.52
CA PRO A 34 14.85 -23.39 -32.44
C PRO A 34 13.83 -24.39 -31.89
N LYS A 35 13.17 -25.16 -32.78
CA LYS A 35 12.14 -26.16 -32.40
C LYS A 35 12.61 -27.23 -31.40
N ASN A 36 13.91 -27.49 -31.35
CA ASN A 36 14.53 -28.41 -30.40
C ASN A 36 15.04 -27.74 -29.11
N ALA A 37 14.66 -26.49 -28.85
CA ALA A 37 15.09 -25.77 -27.67
C ALA A 37 14.64 -26.46 -26.37
N SER A 38 15.49 -26.41 -25.36
CA SER A 38 15.16 -26.92 -24.02
C SER A 38 14.16 -25.98 -23.31
N ASP A 39 13.44 -26.51 -22.33
CA ASP A 39 12.51 -25.71 -21.51
C ASP A 39 13.22 -24.52 -20.81
N ALA A 40 14.51 -24.71 -20.48
CA ALA A 40 15.34 -23.67 -19.90
C ALA A 40 15.62 -22.53 -20.91
N ASP A 41 15.85 -22.87 -22.17
CA ASP A 41 16.10 -21.90 -23.24
C ASP A 41 14.82 -21.14 -23.58
N ILE A 42 13.69 -21.82 -23.69
CA ILE A 42 12.35 -21.20 -23.89
C ILE A 42 12.07 -20.20 -22.77
N LYS A 43 12.28 -20.58 -21.51
CA LYS A 43 12.10 -19.72 -20.35
C LYS A 43 13.05 -18.51 -20.34
N LYS A 44 14.31 -18.70 -20.77
CA LYS A 44 15.28 -17.62 -20.87
C LYS A 44 14.92 -16.63 -21.97
N ALA A 45 14.53 -17.13 -23.14
CA ALA A 45 14.10 -16.29 -24.28
C ALA A 45 12.88 -15.45 -23.91
N PHE A 46 11.85 -16.07 -23.31
CA PHE A 46 10.67 -15.35 -22.83
C PHE A 46 11.02 -14.24 -21.84
N ARG A 47 11.86 -14.51 -20.84
CA ARG A 47 12.28 -13.47 -19.87
C ARG A 47 12.98 -12.28 -20.54
N THR A 48 13.77 -12.54 -21.56
CA THR A 48 14.45 -11.48 -22.29
C THR A 48 13.47 -10.61 -23.06
N LEU A 49 12.50 -11.23 -23.76
CA LEU A 49 11.46 -10.53 -24.50
C LEU A 49 10.49 -9.80 -23.57
N ALA A 50 10.08 -10.43 -22.48
CA ALA A 50 9.20 -9.83 -21.49
C ALA A 50 9.82 -8.58 -20.84
N LYS A 51 11.14 -8.60 -20.55
CA LYS A 51 11.85 -7.42 -20.06
C LYS A 51 11.99 -6.33 -21.12
N LYS A 52 12.18 -6.71 -22.39
CA LYS A 52 12.37 -5.77 -23.50
C LYS A 52 11.08 -5.04 -23.88
N TYR A 53 9.93 -5.74 -23.85
CA TYR A 53 8.64 -5.21 -24.29
C TYR A 53 7.66 -4.99 -23.13
N HIS A 54 8.16 -4.86 -21.88
CA HIS A 54 7.32 -4.64 -20.72
C HIS A 54 6.52 -3.33 -20.83
N PRO A 55 5.21 -3.31 -20.54
CA PRO A 55 4.39 -2.11 -20.65
C PRO A 55 4.87 -0.96 -19.74
N ASP A 56 5.49 -1.26 -18.59
CA ASP A 56 6.05 -0.23 -17.71
C ASP A 56 7.29 0.48 -18.33
N MET A 57 8.00 -0.19 -19.24
CA MET A 57 9.16 0.39 -19.92
C MET A 57 8.77 1.16 -21.18
N HIS A 58 7.61 0.84 -21.76
CA HIS A 58 7.09 1.43 -23.00
C HIS A 58 5.59 1.80 -22.85
N PRO A 59 5.24 2.74 -21.96
CA PRO A 59 3.85 3.10 -21.72
C PRO A 59 3.22 3.71 -22.98
N GLY A 60 2.14 3.10 -23.48
CA GLY A 60 1.38 3.60 -24.64
C GLY A 60 1.87 3.16 -26.02
N ASP A 61 2.90 2.34 -26.11
CA ASP A 61 3.39 1.78 -27.38
C ASP A 61 2.66 0.48 -27.73
N LYS A 62 1.71 0.57 -28.67
CA LYS A 62 0.89 -0.57 -29.11
C LYS A 62 1.69 -1.70 -29.76
N GLU A 63 2.78 -1.38 -30.48
CA GLU A 63 3.62 -2.42 -31.10
C GLU A 63 4.38 -3.24 -30.03
N CYS A 64 4.86 -2.59 -28.98
CA CYS A 64 5.49 -3.28 -27.86
C CYS A 64 4.47 -4.14 -27.08
N GLU A 65 3.26 -3.65 -26.93
CA GLU A 65 2.17 -4.39 -26.28
C GLU A 65 1.77 -5.64 -27.09
N GLU A 66 1.64 -5.53 -28.41
CA GLU A 66 1.34 -6.67 -29.29
C GLU A 66 2.46 -7.72 -29.25
N LYS A 67 3.71 -7.32 -29.38
CA LYS A 67 4.87 -8.22 -29.27
C LYS A 67 4.98 -8.89 -27.90
N PHE A 68 4.58 -8.19 -26.84
CA PHE A 68 4.54 -8.76 -25.51
C PHE A 68 3.44 -9.83 -25.39
N LYS A 69 2.23 -9.56 -25.94
CA LYS A 69 1.11 -10.52 -25.99
C LYS A 69 1.48 -11.77 -26.79
N GLU A 70 2.07 -11.60 -27.97
CA GLU A 70 2.53 -12.72 -28.79
C GLU A 70 3.58 -13.59 -28.06
N ALA A 71 4.57 -12.95 -27.42
CA ALA A 71 5.59 -13.67 -26.65
C ALA A 71 5.00 -14.44 -25.46
N GLN A 72 3.97 -13.88 -24.82
CA GLN A 72 3.27 -14.49 -23.71
C GLN A 72 2.44 -15.70 -24.16
N GLU A 73 1.71 -15.58 -25.27
CA GLU A 73 0.94 -16.68 -25.87
C GLU A 73 1.87 -17.84 -26.28
N ALA A 74 2.98 -17.52 -26.95
CA ALA A 74 3.99 -18.49 -27.34
C ALA A 74 4.57 -19.25 -26.13
N TYR A 75 4.88 -18.53 -25.06
CA TYR A 75 5.41 -19.15 -23.85
C TYR A 75 4.37 -20.02 -23.13
N ALA A 76 3.09 -19.62 -23.09
CA ALA A 76 2.02 -20.39 -22.48
C ALA A 76 1.82 -21.76 -23.14
N VAL A 77 2.06 -21.85 -24.44
CA VAL A 77 1.98 -23.12 -25.19
C VAL A 77 3.27 -23.93 -25.10
N LEU A 78 4.44 -23.30 -25.28
CA LEU A 78 5.71 -24.01 -25.36
C LEU A 78 6.32 -24.40 -24.01
N SER A 79 5.85 -23.82 -22.89
CA SER A 79 6.32 -24.15 -21.55
C SER A 79 5.72 -25.42 -20.97
N ASP A 80 4.62 -25.91 -21.54
CA ASP A 80 3.94 -27.13 -21.13
C ASP A 80 4.25 -28.26 -22.12
N ALA A 81 4.81 -29.36 -21.64
CA ALA A 81 5.23 -30.48 -22.47
C ALA A 81 4.08 -31.13 -23.27
N GLU A 82 2.85 -31.11 -22.76
CA GLU A 82 1.69 -31.65 -23.45
C GLU A 82 1.17 -30.71 -24.54
N LYS A 83 1.07 -29.40 -24.22
CA LYS A 83 0.67 -28.37 -25.16
C LYS A 83 1.69 -28.20 -26.29
N ARG A 84 2.99 -28.27 -25.95
CA ARG A 84 4.07 -28.23 -26.92
C ARG A 84 3.97 -29.37 -27.92
N LYS A 85 3.71 -30.62 -27.46
CA LYS A 85 3.48 -31.76 -28.35
C LYS A 85 2.27 -31.59 -29.25
N GLN A 86 1.18 -31.03 -28.73
CA GLN A 86 -0.01 -30.72 -29.53
C GLN A 86 0.29 -29.61 -30.56
N TYR A 87 1.04 -28.58 -30.17
CA TYR A 87 1.48 -27.55 -31.10
C TYR A 87 2.39 -28.08 -32.18
N ASP A 88 3.33 -28.95 -31.84
CA ASP A 88 4.27 -29.58 -32.79
C ASP A 88 3.57 -30.49 -33.81
N GLN A 89 2.42 -31.08 -33.45
CA GLN A 89 1.63 -31.96 -34.32
C GLN A 89 0.60 -31.22 -35.18
N PHE A 90 -0.08 -30.22 -34.61
CA PHE A 90 -1.25 -29.60 -35.25
C PHE A 90 -1.09 -28.09 -35.49
N GLY A 91 0.03 -27.50 -35.10
CA GLY A 91 0.27 -26.06 -35.21
C GLY A 91 -0.73 -25.21 -34.43
N HIS A 92 -1.01 -24.02 -34.92
CA HIS A 92 -2.01 -23.10 -34.32
C HIS A 92 -3.42 -23.66 -34.36
N ALA A 93 -3.75 -24.55 -35.29
CA ALA A 93 -5.06 -25.15 -35.40
C ALA A 93 -5.49 -25.99 -34.18
N ALA A 94 -4.52 -26.44 -33.37
CA ALA A 94 -4.79 -27.13 -32.11
C ALA A 94 -5.45 -26.21 -31.05
N PHE A 95 -5.29 -24.89 -31.18
CA PHE A 95 -5.71 -23.89 -30.21
C PHE A 95 -6.76 -22.90 -30.75
N ASP A 96 -6.95 -22.82 -32.08
CA ASP A 96 -7.94 -21.94 -32.76
C ASP A 96 -9.32 -22.59 -32.96
N GLY A 97 -9.48 -23.89 -32.67
CA GLY A 97 -10.70 -24.65 -32.95
C GLY A 97 -11.70 -24.62 -31.79
N GLY A 98 -12.67 -23.75 -31.85
CA GLY A 98 -13.91 -23.86 -31.08
C GLY A 98 -14.78 -25.01 -31.56
N ALA A 99 -14.53 -26.27 -31.14
CA ALA A 99 -15.51 -27.33 -31.04
C ALA A 99 -14.90 -28.60 -30.41
N GLY A 100 -15.21 -28.84 -29.13
CA GLY A 100 -15.15 -30.17 -28.51
C GLY A 100 -13.86 -30.49 -27.74
N GLY A 101 -13.82 -30.15 -26.46
CA GLY A 101 -12.92 -30.78 -25.51
C GLY A 101 -12.23 -29.81 -24.54
N ALA A 102 -12.81 -29.68 -23.37
CA ALA A 102 -12.22 -29.23 -22.09
C ALA A 102 -11.03 -28.22 -22.15
N GLY A 103 -11.30 -26.92 -22.18
CA GLY A 103 -10.30 -25.91 -21.83
C GLY A 103 -10.02 -24.83 -22.87
N GLY A 104 -11.00 -24.43 -23.69
CA GLY A 104 -10.88 -23.24 -24.56
C GLY A 104 -10.92 -21.96 -23.73
N PHE A 105 -9.79 -21.34 -23.55
CA PHE A 105 -9.73 -19.97 -23.02
C PHE A 105 -9.93 -18.99 -24.16
N ASP A 106 -11.12 -18.39 -24.21
CA ASP A 106 -11.40 -17.25 -25.08
C ASP A 106 -10.72 -15.99 -24.51
N PHE A 107 -9.63 -15.58 -25.14
CA PHE A 107 -8.84 -14.41 -24.75
C PHE A 107 -9.38 -13.07 -25.28
N SER A 108 -10.51 -13.08 -26.00
CA SER A 108 -10.97 -11.93 -26.79
C SER A 108 -11.78 -10.87 -26.01
N GLY A 109 -12.08 -11.06 -24.73
CA GLY A 109 -13.02 -10.16 -24.04
C GLY A 109 -12.77 -9.85 -22.56
N MET A 110 -11.68 -10.28 -21.95
CA MET A 110 -11.43 -10.07 -20.53
C MET A 110 -10.33 -9.04 -20.25
N ASP A 111 -10.63 -8.12 -19.35
CA ASP A 111 -9.75 -7.05 -18.87
C ASP A 111 -8.46 -7.64 -18.26
N MET A 112 -7.30 -7.20 -18.78
CA MET A 112 -5.98 -7.80 -18.57
C MET A 112 -5.42 -7.63 -17.15
N GLY A 113 -6.08 -6.84 -16.29
CA GLY A 113 -5.62 -6.56 -14.92
C GLY A 113 -5.87 -7.69 -13.93
N ASP A 114 -7.01 -8.38 -14.02
CA ASP A 114 -7.43 -9.38 -13.03
C ASP A 114 -6.84 -10.77 -13.29
N ILE A 115 -6.55 -11.11 -14.55
CA ILE A 115 -5.99 -12.44 -14.91
C ILE A 115 -4.49 -12.53 -14.59
N PHE A 116 -3.78 -11.39 -14.60
CA PHE A 116 -2.35 -11.35 -14.32
C PHE A 116 -2.01 -11.68 -12.86
N GLY A 117 -2.90 -11.30 -11.91
CA GLY A 117 -2.73 -11.58 -10.48
C GLY A 117 -2.92 -13.06 -10.13
N ASP A 118 -3.94 -13.69 -10.66
CA ASP A 118 -4.34 -15.04 -10.24
C ASP A 118 -3.58 -16.15 -10.98
N ILE A 119 -3.31 -16.01 -12.28
CA ILE A 119 -2.60 -17.03 -13.05
C ILE A 119 -1.09 -16.93 -12.87
N PHE A 120 -0.54 -15.72 -12.77
CA PHE A 120 0.91 -15.52 -12.60
C PHE A 120 1.38 -15.76 -11.18
N GLY A 121 0.55 -15.47 -10.19
CA GLY A 121 0.80 -15.76 -8.77
C GLY A 121 0.86 -17.26 -8.48
N ASP A 122 0.02 -18.06 -9.14
CA ASP A 122 -0.07 -19.51 -8.93
C ASP A 122 0.97 -20.28 -9.78
N PHE A 123 1.40 -19.74 -10.92
CA PHE A 123 2.32 -20.40 -11.86
C PHE A 123 3.79 -20.04 -11.65
N PHE A 124 4.11 -18.82 -11.22
CA PHE A 124 5.49 -18.36 -10.96
C PHE A 124 5.94 -18.44 -9.50
N GLY A 125 5.00 -18.49 -8.56
CA GLY A 125 5.27 -18.75 -7.14
C GLY A 125 5.40 -20.24 -6.88
N GLY A 126 6.48 -20.85 -7.34
CA GLY A 126 6.90 -22.23 -7.10
C GLY A 126 5.85 -23.20 -6.57
N GLY A 127 5.33 -24.05 -7.41
CA GLY A 127 4.59 -25.29 -7.19
C GLY A 127 4.10 -25.58 -5.77
N SER A 128 3.19 -24.80 -5.26
CA SER A 128 2.44 -25.16 -4.07
C SER A 128 1.39 -26.19 -4.49
N ARG A 129 1.81 -27.46 -4.54
CA ARG A 129 0.85 -28.57 -4.42
C ARG A 129 -0.09 -28.16 -3.30
N ARG A 130 -1.39 -28.04 -3.60
CA ARG A 130 -2.45 -27.97 -2.59
C ARG A 130 -2.32 -29.21 -1.68
N ARG A 131 -1.31 -29.21 -0.80
CA ARG A 131 -1.29 -30.07 0.36
C ARG A 131 -2.50 -29.66 1.17
N GLY A 132 -3.38 -30.64 1.42
CA GLY A 132 -4.48 -30.44 2.32
C GLY A 132 -4.04 -29.64 3.52
N ASN A 133 -4.89 -28.77 4.01
CA ASN A 133 -4.66 -27.73 5.03
C ASN A 133 -4.30 -28.31 6.43
N ASP A 134 -3.70 -29.49 6.48
CA ASP A 134 -3.39 -30.25 7.72
C ASP A 134 -1.96 -29.97 8.25
N GLY A 135 -1.16 -29.16 7.53
CA GLY A 135 0.16 -28.77 7.98
C GLY A 135 0.16 -27.67 9.05
N PRO A 136 1.30 -27.50 9.77
CA PRO A 136 1.47 -26.41 10.72
C PRO A 136 1.27 -25.05 10.02
N MET A 137 0.30 -24.27 10.47
CA MET A 137 0.01 -22.94 9.90
C MET A 137 0.36 -21.85 10.90
N LYS A 138 1.00 -20.79 10.41
CA LYS A 138 1.30 -19.62 11.22
C LYS A 138 0.02 -18.96 11.70
N GLY A 139 0.00 -18.54 12.97
CA GLY A 139 -1.11 -17.77 13.55
C GLY A 139 -1.31 -16.43 12.88
N GLN A 140 -2.50 -15.87 13.06
CA GLN A 140 -2.83 -14.56 12.52
C GLN A 140 -2.05 -13.45 13.21
N ASN A 141 -1.71 -12.42 12.45
CA ASN A 141 -1.09 -11.23 13.00
C ASN A 141 -2.14 -10.38 13.73
N LEU A 142 -1.79 -9.90 14.90
CA LEU A 142 -2.60 -8.95 15.66
C LEU A 142 -2.17 -7.52 15.30
N ARG A 143 -3.14 -6.59 15.34
CA ARG A 143 -2.90 -5.16 15.15
C ARG A 143 -3.38 -4.41 16.37
N THR A 144 -2.59 -3.45 16.81
CA THR A 144 -2.94 -2.51 17.87
C THR A 144 -2.32 -1.16 17.56
N SER A 145 -2.81 -0.10 18.19
CA SER A 145 -2.25 1.24 18.04
C SER A 145 -1.70 1.75 19.37
N VAL A 146 -0.65 2.54 19.30
CA VAL A 146 -0.07 3.24 20.44
C VAL A 146 0.06 4.72 20.11
N ARG A 147 -0.38 5.56 21.06
CA ARG A 147 -0.23 7.02 20.93
C ARG A 147 1.03 7.47 21.63
N ILE A 148 1.84 8.28 20.92
CA ILE A 148 3.08 8.87 21.42
C ILE A 148 3.07 10.38 21.20
N THR A 149 3.94 11.10 21.93
CA THR A 149 4.16 12.54 21.71
C THR A 149 5.07 12.78 20.51
N PHE A 150 5.18 14.03 20.10
CA PHE A 150 6.05 14.42 18.99
C PHE A 150 7.53 14.18 19.35
N GLU A 151 7.94 14.52 20.56
CA GLU A 151 9.30 14.32 21.07
C GLU A 151 9.64 12.84 21.15
N GLU A 152 8.71 12.02 21.64
CA GLU A 152 8.87 10.56 21.67
C GLU A 152 9.05 9.97 20.28
N ALA A 153 8.39 10.54 19.26
CA ALA A 153 8.58 10.12 17.88
C ALA A 153 9.95 10.52 17.32
N VAL A 154 10.48 11.69 17.73
CA VAL A 154 11.80 12.17 17.30
C VAL A 154 12.93 11.38 17.94
N PHE A 155 12.88 11.18 19.26
CA PHE A 155 13.97 10.55 20.01
C PHE A 155 13.84 9.03 20.14
N GLY A 156 12.66 8.51 19.91
CA GLY A 156 12.29 7.13 20.21
C GLY A 156 11.93 6.97 21.69
N CYS A 157 11.17 5.94 21.98
CA CYS A 157 10.76 5.63 23.35
C CYS A 157 10.43 4.15 23.51
N GLU A 158 10.31 3.71 24.75
CA GLU A 158 9.77 2.40 25.11
C GLU A 158 8.39 2.60 25.74
N LYS A 159 7.41 1.89 25.21
CA LYS A 159 6.03 1.92 25.72
C LYS A 159 5.57 0.52 26.12
N GLU A 160 4.84 0.46 27.21
CA GLU A 160 4.16 -0.75 27.66
C GLU A 160 2.73 -0.76 27.13
N ILE A 161 2.35 -1.83 26.46
CA ILE A 161 0.98 -2.02 25.94
C ILE A 161 0.37 -3.22 26.65
N GLU A 162 -0.79 -3.04 27.22
CA GLU A 162 -1.60 -4.13 27.76
C GLU A 162 -2.53 -4.68 26.70
N MET A 163 -2.46 -5.96 26.45
CA MET A 163 -3.37 -6.62 25.51
C MET A 163 -3.71 -8.05 25.95
N VAL A 164 -4.83 -8.53 25.46
CA VAL A 164 -5.28 -9.90 25.69
C VAL A 164 -4.69 -10.79 24.62
N LEU A 165 -3.83 -11.72 25.03
CA LEU A 165 -3.25 -12.73 24.14
C LEU A 165 -3.81 -14.10 24.48
N LYS A 166 -4.03 -14.91 23.44
CA LYS A 166 -4.36 -16.32 23.61
C LYS A 166 -3.05 -17.10 23.80
N ASP A 167 -2.96 -17.76 24.91
CA ASP A 167 -1.87 -18.70 25.21
C ASP A 167 -2.39 -20.12 25.14
N GLU A 168 -1.50 -21.03 24.86
CA GLU A 168 -1.78 -22.46 24.89
C GLU A 168 -2.19 -22.90 26.32
N CYS A 169 -3.27 -23.65 26.42
CA CYS A 169 -3.75 -24.16 27.70
C CYS A 169 -2.74 -25.14 28.27
N GLN A 170 -2.21 -24.84 29.45
CA GLN A 170 -1.17 -25.69 30.10
C GLN A 170 -1.67 -27.09 30.48
N LYS A 171 -2.98 -27.29 30.65
CA LYS A 171 -3.55 -28.60 31.01
C LYS A 171 -3.74 -29.52 29.82
N CYS A 172 -4.16 -28.99 28.67
CA CYS A 172 -4.45 -29.81 27.51
C CYS A 172 -3.45 -29.61 26.36
N HIS A 173 -2.47 -28.73 26.49
CA HIS A 173 -1.44 -28.46 25.48
C HIS A 173 -2.03 -28.26 24.08
N GLY A 174 -2.98 -27.33 23.98
CA GLY A 174 -3.61 -26.95 22.70
C GLY A 174 -4.67 -27.93 22.16
N THR A 175 -4.81 -29.13 22.72
CA THR A 175 -5.74 -30.17 22.20
C THR A 175 -7.21 -29.84 22.46
N GLY A 176 -7.52 -29.06 23.49
CA GLY A 176 -8.88 -28.78 23.93
C GLY A 176 -9.55 -29.95 24.66
N ALA A 177 -8.94 -31.16 24.66
CA ALA A 177 -9.49 -32.33 25.32
C ALA A 177 -9.07 -32.39 26.79
N LYS A 178 -9.85 -33.07 27.63
CA LYS A 178 -9.50 -33.32 29.02
C LYS A 178 -8.19 -34.12 29.12
N PRO A 179 -7.30 -33.79 30.06
CA PRO A 179 -6.08 -34.54 30.25
C PRO A 179 -6.35 -36.04 30.36
N GLY A 180 -5.61 -36.88 29.61
CA GLY A 180 -5.81 -38.29 29.50
C GLY A 180 -6.78 -38.75 28.40
N THR A 181 -7.44 -37.82 27.70
CA THR A 181 -8.28 -38.12 26.54
C THR A 181 -7.69 -37.49 25.28
N THR A 182 -7.89 -38.11 24.14
CA THR A 182 -7.43 -37.63 22.83
C THR A 182 -8.62 -37.19 21.97
N PRO A 183 -8.49 -36.13 21.18
CA PRO A 183 -9.51 -35.77 20.19
C PRO A 183 -9.69 -36.89 19.16
N GLU A 184 -10.92 -37.31 18.89
CA GLU A 184 -11.25 -38.27 17.85
C GLU A 184 -11.38 -37.62 16.49
N THR A 185 -11.10 -38.35 15.41
CA THR A 185 -11.34 -37.86 14.05
C THR A 185 -12.85 -37.68 13.80
N CYS A 186 -13.26 -36.53 13.29
CA CYS A 186 -14.67 -36.28 12.99
C CYS A 186 -15.18 -37.28 11.93
N PRO A 187 -16.20 -38.10 12.25
CA PRO A 187 -16.68 -39.13 11.33
C PRO A 187 -17.32 -38.54 10.06
N LYS A 188 -17.93 -37.36 10.16
CA LYS A 188 -18.64 -36.72 9.05
C LYS A 188 -17.74 -36.20 7.96
N CYS A 189 -16.60 -35.63 8.31
CA CYS A 189 -15.64 -35.08 7.33
C CYS A 189 -14.37 -35.95 7.19
N GLY A 190 -14.24 -37.03 7.96
CA GLY A 190 -13.05 -37.89 7.94
C GLY A 190 -11.75 -37.14 8.26
N GLY A 191 -11.79 -36.15 9.16
CA GLY A 191 -10.64 -35.34 9.53
C GLY A 191 -10.38 -34.12 8.66
N LYS A 192 -11.08 -33.97 7.52
CA LYS A 192 -10.82 -32.90 6.54
C LYS A 192 -11.35 -31.52 6.95
N GLY A 193 -12.17 -31.41 7.99
CA GLY A 193 -12.78 -30.16 8.43
C GLY A 193 -13.82 -29.55 7.46
N LYS A 194 -13.94 -30.09 6.26
CA LYS A 194 -14.84 -29.61 5.21
C LYS A 194 -15.66 -30.75 4.66
N VAL A 195 -16.89 -30.46 4.23
CA VAL A 195 -17.80 -31.41 3.56
C VAL A 195 -18.11 -30.87 2.19
N VAL A 196 -18.06 -31.74 1.20
CA VAL A 196 -18.39 -31.38 -0.19
C VAL A 196 -19.84 -31.82 -0.44
N PHE A 197 -20.71 -30.85 -0.73
CA PHE A 197 -22.04 -31.11 -1.22
C PHE A 197 -22.06 -31.01 -2.73
N THR A 198 -22.45 -32.10 -3.36
CA THR A 198 -22.62 -32.13 -4.80
C THR A 198 -24.09 -31.86 -5.11
N GLN A 199 -24.36 -30.75 -5.79
CA GLN A 199 -25.70 -30.36 -6.19
C GLN A 199 -25.82 -30.45 -7.71
N GLN A 200 -26.74 -31.25 -8.20
CA GLN A 200 -27.05 -31.28 -9.62
C GLN A 200 -27.92 -30.07 -9.97
N SER A 201 -27.39 -29.24 -10.87
CA SER A 201 -28.09 -28.11 -11.46
C SER A 201 -28.38 -28.42 -12.91
N PHE A 202 -29.36 -27.73 -13.51
CA PHE A 202 -29.74 -27.89 -14.92
C PHE A 202 -28.56 -27.66 -15.90
N PHE A 203 -27.50 -27.02 -15.47
CA PHE A 203 -26.27 -26.72 -16.22
C PHE A 203 -25.07 -27.59 -15.83
N GLY A 204 -25.27 -28.64 -15.04
CA GLY A 204 -24.19 -29.54 -14.63
C GLY A 204 -24.11 -29.73 -13.10
N THR A 205 -23.12 -30.49 -12.70
CA THR A 205 -22.85 -30.82 -11.28
C THR A 205 -22.00 -29.73 -10.62
N VAL A 206 -22.56 -29.01 -9.67
CA VAL A 206 -21.82 -28.01 -8.88
C VAL A 206 -21.40 -28.65 -7.56
N GLN A 207 -20.09 -28.61 -7.27
CA GLN A 207 -19.53 -29.02 -5.98
C GLN A 207 -19.38 -27.80 -5.06
N ASN A 208 -20.14 -27.77 -3.98
CA ASN A 208 -20.04 -26.73 -2.96
C ASN A 208 -19.31 -27.27 -1.73
N VAL A 209 -18.19 -26.62 -1.39
CA VAL A 209 -17.37 -27.01 -0.22
C VAL A 209 -17.78 -26.15 0.97
N GLN A 210 -18.34 -26.78 2.00
CA GLN A 210 -18.74 -26.09 3.22
C GLN A 210 -17.91 -26.57 4.42
N THR A 211 -17.76 -25.70 5.41
CA THR A 211 -17.17 -26.07 6.71
C THR A 211 -18.02 -27.15 7.35
N CYS A 212 -17.39 -28.22 7.85
CA CYS A 212 -18.11 -29.30 8.50
C CYS A 212 -18.88 -28.79 9.74
N PRO A 213 -20.20 -28.92 9.80
CA PRO A 213 -21.00 -28.37 10.90
C PRO A 213 -20.72 -29.07 12.24
N ASP A 214 -20.32 -30.34 12.22
CA ASP A 214 -20.13 -31.12 13.44
C ASP A 214 -18.84 -30.79 14.16
N CYS A 215 -17.75 -30.57 13.42
CA CYS A 215 -16.45 -30.22 14.00
C CYS A 215 -16.07 -28.73 13.85
N GLY A 216 -16.91 -27.91 13.22
CA GLY A 216 -16.66 -26.49 13.02
C GLY A 216 -15.37 -26.19 12.23
N GLY A 217 -14.93 -27.10 11.38
CA GLY A 217 -13.71 -26.96 10.57
C GLY A 217 -12.45 -27.56 11.18
N SER A 218 -12.47 -28.02 12.44
CA SER A 218 -11.28 -28.56 13.12
C SER A 218 -10.88 -29.95 12.65
N GLY A 219 -11.77 -30.69 11.99
CA GLY A 219 -11.56 -32.08 11.60
C GLY A 219 -11.56 -33.07 12.78
N LYS A 220 -11.62 -32.57 14.02
CA LYS A 220 -11.54 -33.36 15.26
C LYS A 220 -12.79 -33.13 16.12
N MET A 221 -13.22 -34.15 16.83
CA MET A 221 -14.28 -34.09 17.82
C MET A 221 -13.74 -34.35 19.19
N ILE A 222 -14.11 -33.50 20.14
CA ILE A 222 -13.71 -33.59 21.55
C ILE A 222 -14.96 -34.00 22.36
N LYS A 223 -14.96 -35.26 22.86
CA LYS A 223 -16.04 -35.77 23.73
C LYS A 223 -15.96 -35.11 25.07
N ASP A 224 -14.82 -35.20 25.72
CA ASP A 224 -14.56 -34.61 27.05
C ASP A 224 -13.73 -33.33 26.89
N LYS A 225 -14.37 -32.20 27.12
CA LYS A 225 -13.72 -30.88 26.98
C LYS A 225 -12.81 -30.61 28.20
N CYS A 226 -11.68 -30.00 27.96
CA CYS A 226 -10.79 -29.50 28.99
C CYS A 226 -11.56 -28.48 29.88
N PRO A 227 -11.55 -28.61 31.21
CA PRO A 227 -12.31 -27.71 32.09
C PRO A 227 -11.81 -26.26 32.04
N ASP A 228 -10.52 -26.03 31.82
CA ASP A 228 -9.90 -24.71 31.84
C ASP A 228 -10.18 -23.92 30.54
N CYS A 229 -9.92 -24.52 29.38
CA CYS A 229 -10.12 -23.87 28.09
C CYS A 229 -11.49 -24.16 27.45
N ARG A 230 -12.31 -25.02 28.05
CA ARG A 230 -13.66 -25.41 27.57
C ARG A 230 -13.69 -25.91 26.13
N GLY A 231 -12.61 -26.59 25.72
CA GLY A 231 -12.50 -27.17 24.40
C GLY A 231 -11.78 -26.32 23.35
N THR A 232 -11.41 -25.08 23.67
CA THR A 232 -10.74 -24.18 22.71
C THR A 232 -9.25 -24.48 22.51
N GLY A 233 -8.62 -25.14 23.48
CA GLY A 233 -7.17 -25.36 23.50
C GLY A 233 -6.36 -24.17 23.98
N TYR A 234 -6.95 -22.98 24.10
CA TYR A 234 -6.29 -21.73 24.42
C TYR A 234 -6.97 -20.98 25.56
N ILE A 235 -6.18 -20.21 26.33
CA ILE A 235 -6.66 -19.37 27.44
C ILE A 235 -6.26 -17.93 27.11
N SER A 236 -7.20 -17.01 27.29
CA SER A 236 -6.98 -15.57 27.07
C SER A 236 -6.39 -14.93 28.34
N ASN A 237 -5.16 -14.45 28.25
CA ASN A 237 -4.45 -13.80 29.36
C ASN A 237 -4.12 -12.35 29.00
N LYS A 238 -4.28 -11.43 29.95
CA LYS A 238 -3.79 -10.06 29.83
C LYS A 238 -2.27 -10.07 30.01
N LYS A 239 -1.56 -9.56 29.02
CA LYS A 239 -0.08 -9.45 29.06
C LYS A 239 0.34 -8.04 28.77
N LYS A 240 1.39 -7.60 29.47
CA LYS A 240 2.10 -6.38 29.22
C LYS A 240 3.24 -6.67 28.25
N ILE A 241 3.29 -5.94 27.16
CA ILE A 241 4.30 -6.08 26.13
C ILE A 241 5.05 -4.78 26.03
N GLN A 242 6.36 -4.82 26.21
CA GLN A 242 7.24 -3.68 25.94
C GLN A 242 7.45 -3.55 24.44
N VAL A 243 7.22 -2.35 23.93
CA VAL A 243 7.39 -1.98 22.53
C VAL A 243 8.45 -0.91 22.45
N SER A 244 9.57 -1.22 21.84
CA SER A 244 10.61 -0.26 21.55
C SER A 244 10.29 0.45 20.23
N ILE A 245 10.04 1.76 20.32
CA ILE A 245 9.71 2.61 19.18
C ILE A 245 10.99 3.32 18.74
N PRO A 246 11.44 3.10 17.50
CA PRO A 246 12.68 3.69 17.02
C PRO A 246 12.55 5.21 16.84
N ALA A 247 13.67 5.93 17.06
CA ALA A 247 13.77 7.35 16.79
C ALA A 247 13.49 7.65 15.30
N GLY A 248 12.74 8.72 15.05
CA GLY A 248 12.42 9.16 13.69
C GLY A 248 11.18 8.52 13.08
N ILE A 249 10.46 7.69 13.84
CA ILE A 249 9.22 7.05 13.36
C ILE A 249 8.19 8.11 12.94
N ASP A 250 7.42 7.81 11.88
CA ASP A 250 6.38 8.71 11.40
C ASP A 250 4.98 8.23 11.82
N ASN A 251 4.02 9.16 11.72
CA ASN A 251 2.62 8.85 12.01
C ASN A 251 2.09 7.78 11.06
N GLY A 252 1.35 6.79 11.58
CA GLY A 252 0.81 5.68 10.81
C GLY A 252 1.79 4.57 10.48
N GLN A 253 3.07 4.69 10.85
CA GLN A 253 4.02 3.61 10.68
C GLN A 253 3.81 2.52 11.72
N SER A 254 4.10 1.26 11.35
CA SER A 254 3.91 0.12 12.23
C SER A 254 5.24 -0.52 12.64
N VAL A 255 5.35 -0.78 13.94
CA VAL A 255 6.44 -1.57 14.53
C VAL A 255 5.99 -3.03 14.64
N ARG A 256 6.79 -3.96 14.10
CA ARG A 256 6.48 -5.38 14.13
C ARG A 256 7.22 -6.08 15.27
N ILE A 257 6.47 -6.72 16.15
CA ILE A 257 6.99 -7.55 17.23
C ILE A 257 6.70 -8.99 16.88
N ARG A 258 7.77 -9.78 16.72
CA ARG A 258 7.67 -11.17 16.30
C ARG A 258 7.04 -12.05 17.39
N GLU A 259 6.28 -13.05 16.98
CA GLU A 259 5.72 -14.10 17.86
C GLU A 259 4.79 -13.60 18.99
N LYS A 260 4.25 -12.38 18.85
CA LYS A 260 3.27 -11.80 19.80
C LYS A 260 1.86 -11.72 19.21
N GLY A 261 1.60 -12.42 18.10
CA GLY A 261 0.28 -12.58 17.50
C GLY A 261 -0.53 -13.75 18.06
N GLU A 262 -1.57 -14.14 17.35
CA GLU A 262 -2.39 -15.34 17.67
C GLU A 262 -1.54 -16.63 17.59
N PRO A 263 -1.87 -17.64 18.37
CA PRO A 263 -1.20 -18.95 18.28
C PRO A 263 -1.42 -19.58 16.90
N GLY A 264 -0.44 -20.33 16.44
CA GLY A 264 -0.54 -21.08 15.19
C GLY A 264 -1.49 -22.26 15.29
N ILE A 265 -1.92 -22.75 14.14
CA ILE A 265 -2.79 -23.91 14.03
C ILE A 265 -1.93 -25.16 13.75
N ASN A 266 -2.31 -26.31 14.32
CA ASN A 266 -1.61 -27.58 14.14
C ASN A 266 -0.10 -27.52 14.50
N GLY A 267 0.28 -26.83 15.58
CA GLY A 267 1.67 -26.69 16.01
C GLY A 267 2.49 -25.70 15.18
N GLY A 268 1.83 -24.83 14.40
CA GLY A 268 2.49 -23.76 13.67
C GLY A 268 3.00 -22.64 14.59
N PRO A 269 3.91 -21.78 14.11
CA PRO A 269 4.44 -20.65 14.88
C PRO A 269 3.36 -19.60 15.12
N ARG A 270 3.52 -18.82 16.17
CA ARG A 270 2.64 -17.69 16.45
C ARG A 270 2.72 -16.63 15.34
N GLY A 271 1.65 -15.86 15.18
CA GLY A 271 1.67 -14.66 14.36
C GLY A 271 2.53 -13.55 14.97
N ASP A 272 2.58 -12.41 14.32
CA ASP A 272 3.29 -11.23 14.78
C ASP A 272 2.31 -10.20 15.31
N LEU A 273 2.77 -9.31 16.18
CA LEU A 273 2.03 -8.14 16.62
C LEU A 273 2.52 -6.92 15.82
N LEU A 274 1.60 -6.24 15.15
CA LEU A 274 1.84 -5.00 14.45
C LEU A 274 1.29 -3.85 15.30
N VAL A 275 2.19 -3.00 15.77
CA VAL A 275 1.85 -1.83 16.60
C VAL A 275 1.91 -0.60 15.71
N GLU A 276 0.76 -0.06 15.37
CA GLU A 276 0.66 1.20 14.62
C GLU A 276 0.91 2.38 15.54
N VAL A 277 1.82 3.25 15.14
CA VAL A 277 2.21 4.42 15.93
C VAL A 277 1.39 5.63 15.49
N VAL A 278 0.65 6.21 16.44
CA VAL A 278 -0.12 7.44 16.25
C VAL A 278 0.59 8.57 16.96
N VAL A 279 1.17 9.50 16.21
CA VAL A 279 1.88 10.67 16.76
C VAL A 279 0.87 11.77 17.05
N SER A 280 0.88 12.27 18.30
CA SER A 280 0.05 13.40 18.70
C SER A 280 0.54 14.71 18.04
N ARG A 281 -0.39 15.57 17.66
CA ARG A 281 -0.06 16.90 17.13
C ARG A 281 0.66 17.72 18.20
N HIS A 282 1.74 18.39 17.79
CA HIS A 282 2.46 19.34 18.66
C HIS A 282 1.96 20.77 18.39
N PRO A 283 1.80 21.63 19.41
CA PRO A 283 1.28 23.00 19.22
C PRO A 283 2.20 23.90 18.41
N ILE A 284 3.51 23.68 18.46
CA ILE A 284 4.53 24.54 17.83
C ILE A 284 5.13 23.88 16.60
N PHE A 285 5.43 22.56 16.67
CA PHE A 285 6.17 21.86 15.64
C PHE A 285 5.25 21.13 14.65
N GLN A 286 5.57 21.31 13.38
CA GLN A 286 4.96 20.55 12.27
C GLN A 286 6.07 19.76 11.59
N ARG A 287 5.81 18.49 11.32
CA ARG A 287 6.76 17.61 10.64
C ARG A 287 6.37 17.43 9.17
N GLN A 288 7.38 17.49 8.30
CA GLN A 288 7.30 17.05 6.91
C GLN A 288 8.54 16.20 6.63
N ASP A 289 8.36 14.91 6.46
CA ASP A 289 9.43 13.92 6.32
C ASP A 289 10.44 13.96 7.49
N MET A 290 11.67 14.35 7.23
CA MET A 290 12.71 14.54 8.24
C MET A 290 12.83 15.98 8.74
N ASN A 291 12.12 16.92 8.14
CA ASN A 291 12.22 18.32 8.50
C ASN A 291 11.13 18.72 9.50
N ILE A 292 11.48 19.70 10.34
CA ILE A 292 10.56 20.30 11.30
C ILE A 292 10.31 21.73 10.86
N TYR A 293 9.08 22.18 11.01
CA TYR A 293 8.65 23.55 10.72
C TYR A 293 8.04 24.14 11.97
N SER A 294 8.42 25.40 12.27
CA SER A 294 7.81 26.17 13.34
C SER A 294 7.72 27.66 12.98
N THR A 295 6.86 28.36 13.69
CA THR A 295 6.72 29.81 13.55
C THR A 295 7.11 30.46 14.87
N VAL A 296 7.95 31.47 14.78
CA VAL A 296 8.40 32.23 15.96
C VAL A 296 8.00 33.69 15.79
N PRO A 297 7.20 34.25 16.71
CA PRO A 297 6.85 35.64 16.69
C PRO A 297 8.06 36.50 17.15
N ILE A 298 8.31 37.58 16.42
CA ILE A 298 9.32 38.59 16.79
C ILE A 298 8.64 39.97 16.89
N SER A 299 9.17 40.83 17.73
CA SER A 299 8.65 42.21 17.81
C SER A 299 9.10 43.05 16.61
N PHE A 300 8.38 44.11 16.32
CA PHE A 300 8.75 45.08 15.29
C PHE A 300 10.15 45.66 15.57
N ALA A 301 10.47 45.96 16.83
CA ALA A 301 11.80 46.47 17.23
C ALA A 301 12.91 45.46 16.93
N GLN A 302 12.71 44.19 17.25
CA GLN A 302 13.68 43.10 16.91
C GLN A 302 13.83 42.93 15.40
N ALA A 303 12.76 43.06 14.64
CA ALA A 303 12.80 42.98 13.18
C ALA A 303 13.57 44.17 12.56
N ALA A 304 13.35 45.39 13.07
CA ALA A 304 13.92 46.61 12.52
C ALA A 304 15.41 46.81 12.96
N LEU A 305 15.70 46.60 14.23
CA LEU A 305 17.02 46.87 14.80
C LEU A 305 17.94 45.65 14.85
N GLY A 306 17.36 44.46 14.69
CA GLY A 306 18.04 43.22 14.96
C GLY A 306 18.00 42.87 16.45
N GLY A 307 18.59 41.75 16.82
CA GLY A 307 18.69 41.30 18.20
C GLY A 307 18.60 39.79 18.34
N GLU A 308 18.75 39.32 19.55
CA GLU A 308 18.67 37.90 19.85
C GLU A 308 17.22 37.43 20.06
N VAL A 309 16.90 36.33 19.47
CA VAL A 309 15.59 35.65 19.63
C VAL A 309 15.82 34.22 20.06
N ARG A 310 15.08 33.78 21.06
CA ARG A 310 15.08 32.39 21.53
C ARG A 310 14.15 31.57 20.67
N ILE A 311 14.68 30.54 20.05
CA ILE A 311 13.96 29.62 19.21
C ILE A 311 13.89 28.27 19.90
N ASN A 312 12.68 27.77 20.16
CA ASN A 312 12.49 26.45 20.71
C ASN A 312 12.75 25.41 19.61
N THR A 313 13.60 24.45 19.92
CA THR A 313 13.85 23.29 19.05
C THR A 313 13.59 22.00 19.83
N VAL A 314 13.50 20.89 19.13
CA VAL A 314 13.32 19.56 19.77
C VAL A 314 14.48 19.15 20.66
N ASP A 315 15.68 19.72 20.45
CA ASP A 315 16.88 19.48 21.28
C ASP A 315 17.06 20.50 22.39
N GLY A 316 16.12 21.41 22.57
CA GLY A 316 16.20 22.55 23.50
C GLY A 316 16.24 23.91 22.78
N ASP A 317 16.37 24.96 23.56
CA ASP A 317 16.32 26.33 23.05
C ASP A 317 17.65 26.72 22.38
N VAL A 318 17.55 27.46 21.27
CA VAL A 318 18.69 28.02 20.53
C VAL A 318 18.52 29.52 20.45
N LEU A 319 19.57 30.27 20.78
CA LEU A 319 19.61 31.71 20.54
C LEU A 319 20.00 31.96 19.08
N TYR A 320 19.21 32.77 18.42
CA TYR A 320 19.45 33.17 17.03
C TYR A 320 19.52 34.70 16.92
N GLU A 321 20.55 35.20 16.28
CA GLU A 321 20.73 36.62 16.02
C GLU A 321 19.95 37.03 14.76
N VAL A 322 18.87 37.78 14.97
CA VAL A 322 18.05 38.33 13.87
C VAL A 322 18.78 39.58 13.33
N LYS A 323 18.93 39.63 12.01
CA LYS A 323 19.56 40.77 11.33
C LYS A 323 18.60 41.97 11.28
N ALA A 324 19.14 43.18 11.40
CA ALA A 324 18.36 44.40 11.23
C ALA A 324 17.68 44.42 9.84
N GLY A 325 16.41 44.85 9.83
CA GLY A 325 15.60 44.91 8.60
C GLY A 325 15.01 43.56 8.17
N THR A 326 14.97 42.57 9.06
CA THR A 326 14.33 41.29 8.80
C THR A 326 12.83 41.46 8.56
N GLN A 327 12.33 40.92 7.45
CA GLN A 327 10.90 41.00 7.09
C GLN A 327 10.12 39.81 7.67
N THR A 328 8.80 40.03 7.81
CA THR A 328 7.90 38.93 8.18
C THR A 328 7.99 37.80 7.16
N ASP A 329 7.69 36.54 7.57
CA ASP A 329 7.80 35.31 6.78
C ASP A 329 9.24 34.94 6.33
N THR A 330 10.25 35.60 6.91
CA THR A 330 11.65 35.21 6.71
C THR A 330 11.88 33.82 7.28
N ARG A 331 12.38 32.90 6.45
CA ARG A 331 12.68 31.52 6.85
C ARG A 331 14.15 31.36 7.21
N ILE A 332 14.38 30.77 8.36
CA ILE A 332 15.71 30.42 8.89
C ILE A 332 15.83 28.89 8.86
N ARG A 333 16.98 28.39 8.47
CA ARG A 333 17.30 26.97 8.50
C ARG A 333 18.28 26.68 9.63
N LEU A 334 17.84 25.88 10.59
CA LEU A 334 18.70 25.33 11.64
C LEU A 334 19.13 23.94 11.22
N LYS A 335 20.36 23.83 10.72
CA LYS A 335 20.91 22.60 10.15
C LYS A 335 21.01 21.49 11.19
N GLY A 336 20.55 20.28 10.87
CA GLY A 336 20.64 19.10 11.71
C GLY A 336 19.74 19.11 12.95
N LYS A 337 18.79 20.06 13.06
CA LYS A 337 17.82 20.16 14.17
C LYS A 337 16.45 19.57 13.84
N GLY A 338 16.37 18.76 12.77
CA GLY A 338 15.19 18.03 12.37
C GLY A 338 15.11 16.62 12.99
N VAL A 339 14.30 15.78 12.39
CA VAL A 339 14.03 14.40 12.81
C VAL A 339 15.13 13.47 12.29
N PRO A 340 15.63 12.51 13.09
CA PRO A 340 16.60 11.54 12.64
C PRO A 340 15.98 10.53 11.65
N SER A 341 16.78 10.01 10.75
CA SER A 341 16.36 8.97 9.83
C SER A 341 16.24 7.62 10.54
N LEU A 342 15.16 6.86 10.25
CA LEU A 342 14.96 5.50 10.76
C LEU A 342 16.09 4.54 10.36
N ARG A 343 16.70 4.72 9.18
CA ARG A 343 17.75 3.84 8.66
C ARG A 343 19.12 4.19 9.22
N ASN A 344 19.39 5.48 9.40
CA ASN A 344 20.67 5.96 9.89
C ASN A 344 20.46 7.13 10.87
N LYS A 345 20.60 6.86 12.15
CA LYS A 345 20.41 7.85 13.22
C LYS A 345 21.37 9.05 13.15
N ALA A 346 22.51 8.89 12.46
CA ALA A 346 23.46 9.99 12.28
C ALA A 346 22.98 11.04 11.26
N VAL A 347 22.04 10.67 10.40
CA VAL A 347 21.44 11.58 9.42
C VAL A 347 20.18 12.18 10.01
N ARG A 348 20.18 13.50 10.18
CA ARG A 348 19.02 14.26 10.66
C ARG A 348 18.61 15.29 9.60
N GLY A 349 17.31 15.56 9.55
CA GLY A 349 16.77 16.67 8.79
C GLY A 349 17.09 18.02 9.42
N ASP A 350 16.47 19.05 8.91
CA ASP A 350 16.66 20.43 9.36
C ASP A 350 15.39 20.97 10.00
N HIS A 351 15.55 22.00 10.83
CA HIS A 351 14.44 22.74 11.38
C HIS A 351 14.32 24.08 10.64
N TYR A 352 13.20 24.29 9.99
CA TYR A 352 12.86 25.54 9.31
C TYR A 352 11.97 26.37 10.20
N VAL A 353 12.45 27.54 10.56
CA VAL A 353 11.76 28.49 11.44
C VAL A 353 11.31 29.68 10.61
N THR A 354 10.04 29.99 10.64
CA THR A 354 9.46 31.18 10.00
C THR A 354 9.33 32.28 11.04
N LEU A 355 10.01 33.39 10.83
CA LEU A 355 9.91 34.59 11.70
C LEU A 355 8.68 35.41 11.27
N VAL A 356 7.79 35.67 12.20
CA VAL A 356 6.58 36.46 11.94
C VAL A 356 6.61 37.70 12.82
N VAL A 357 6.58 38.89 12.22
CA VAL A 357 6.52 40.12 12.96
C VAL A 357 5.13 40.28 13.58
N GLN A 358 5.10 40.27 14.91
CA GLN A 358 3.86 40.43 15.66
C GLN A 358 3.66 41.89 16.06
N VAL A 359 2.51 42.44 15.65
CA VAL A 359 2.09 43.78 16.06
C VAL A 359 1.35 43.67 17.39
N PRO A 360 1.76 44.42 18.41
CA PRO A 360 1.10 44.38 19.72
C PRO A 360 -0.30 44.98 19.63
N THR A 361 -1.28 44.26 20.19
CA THR A 361 -2.71 44.66 20.17
C THR A 361 -3.04 45.70 21.24
N SER A 362 -2.27 45.75 22.32
CA SER A 362 -2.45 46.73 23.41
C SER A 362 -1.16 47.46 23.67
N LEU A 363 -1.21 48.77 23.69
CA LEU A 363 -0.09 49.67 23.96
C LEU A 363 -0.47 50.64 25.09
N ASN A 364 0.45 50.87 26.00
CA ASN A 364 0.32 51.94 26.97
C ASN A 364 0.54 53.33 26.32
N ALA A 365 0.32 54.44 27.06
CA ALA A 365 0.42 55.79 26.52
C ALA A 365 1.84 56.10 26.00
N GLU A 366 2.87 55.73 26.79
CA GLU A 366 4.27 55.95 26.45
C GLU A 366 4.69 55.22 25.14
N ALA A 367 4.27 53.98 24.98
CA ALA A 367 4.56 53.23 23.76
C ALA A 367 3.86 53.81 22.53
N LYS A 368 2.62 54.34 22.68
CA LYS A 368 1.92 55.04 21.59
C LYS A 368 2.68 56.32 21.19
N ASP A 369 3.19 57.08 22.17
CA ASP A 369 3.90 58.31 21.85
C ASP A 369 5.28 58.01 21.24
N ALA A 370 5.96 56.95 21.68
CA ALA A 370 7.20 56.51 21.06
C ALA A 370 6.99 56.06 19.59
N LEU A 371 5.90 55.35 19.29
CA LEU A 371 5.57 54.92 17.93
C LEU A 371 5.18 56.13 17.04
N ARG A 372 4.49 57.15 17.59
CA ARG A 372 4.17 58.38 16.82
C ARG A 372 5.47 59.13 16.49
N LYS A 373 6.38 59.28 17.45
CA LYS A 373 7.69 59.90 17.18
C LYS A 373 8.50 59.11 16.14
N PHE A 374 8.44 57.77 16.19
CA PHE A 374 9.09 56.92 15.20
C PHE A 374 8.54 57.18 13.81
N ASP A 375 7.20 57.25 13.65
CA ASP A 375 6.51 57.55 12.38
C ASP A 375 6.87 58.91 11.82
N GLU A 376 6.91 59.94 12.68
CA GLU A 376 7.35 61.28 12.33
C GLU A 376 8.79 61.35 11.81
N VAL A 377 9.72 60.65 12.49
CA VAL A 377 11.18 60.64 12.14
C VAL A 377 11.43 59.83 10.85
N THR A 378 10.74 58.73 10.69
CA THR A 378 10.91 57.88 9.52
C THR A 378 10.21 58.40 8.25
N GLY A 379 9.31 59.37 8.40
CA GLY A 379 8.66 60.05 7.29
C GLY A 379 7.92 59.09 6.35
N ASN A 380 7.33 58.02 6.92
CA ASN A 380 6.57 57.03 6.13
C ASN A 380 7.42 56.47 4.97
N THR A 381 8.68 56.06 5.25
CA THR A 381 9.67 55.56 4.28
C THR A 381 9.31 54.17 3.68
N LEU A 382 8.10 53.71 3.86
CA LEU A 382 7.61 52.57 3.12
C LEU A 382 7.69 52.94 1.63
N LYS A 383 8.55 52.28 0.87
CA LYS A 383 8.61 52.44 -0.58
C LYS A 383 7.18 52.29 -1.11
N LYS A 384 6.60 53.39 -1.64
CA LYS A 384 5.40 53.28 -2.45
C LYS A 384 5.70 52.24 -3.49
N SER A 385 4.99 51.12 -3.45
CA SER A 385 5.01 50.16 -4.54
C SER A 385 4.73 50.96 -5.79
N ALA A 386 5.62 50.84 -6.77
CA ALA A 386 5.59 51.56 -8.02
C ALA A 386 4.15 51.69 -8.52
N GLU A 387 3.78 52.88 -8.92
CA GLU A 387 2.50 53.21 -9.49
C GLU A 387 2.15 52.24 -10.63
N GLY A 388 1.44 51.20 -10.28
CA GLY A 388 0.71 50.36 -11.22
C GLY A 388 -0.74 50.82 -11.17
N THR A 389 -1.21 51.39 -12.25
CA THR A 389 -2.62 51.64 -12.52
C THR A 389 -3.42 50.37 -12.24
N GLY A 390 -4.03 50.28 -11.09
CA GLY A 390 -4.82 49.12 -10.68
C GLY A 390 -5.75 49.47 -9.56
N THR A 391 -7.01 49.60 -9.93
CA THR A 391 -8.23 49.73 -9.14
C THR A 391 -8.07 49.16 -7.72
N CYS A 392 -8.21 50.05 -6.73
CA CYS A 392 -8.30 49.71 -5.32
C CYS A 392 -9.52 48.81 -5.09
N LEU A 393 -9.32 47.52 -4.98
CA LEU A 393 -10.31 46.62 -4.42
C LEU A 393 -10.26 46.80 -2.90
N LEU A 394 -11.16 47.61 -2.39
CA LEU A 394 -11.54 47.63 -0.99
C LEU A 394 -12.05 46.23 -0.63
N TYR A 395 -11.20 45.41 -0.01
CA TYR A 395 -11.66 44.24 0.71
C TYR A 395 -12.35 44.74 1.99
N THR A 396 -13.64 44.88 1.93
CA THR A 396 -14.47 44.95 3.14
C THR A 396 -14.49 43.56 3.74
N SER A 397 -13.98 43.45 4.96
CA SER A 397 -14.11 42.30 5.80
C SER A 397 -15.57 42.16 6.28
N ASP A 398 -16.41 41.56 5.46
CA ASP A 398 -17.73 41.07 5.86
C ASP A 398 -17.78 39.57 5.51
N ALA A 399 -17.15 38.76 6.36
CA ALA A 399 -17.34 37.32 6.39
C ALA A 399 -17.37 36.85 7.84
N ALA A 400 -18.28 37.43 8.61
CA ALA A 400 -18.67 36.93 9.92
C ALA A 400 -20.18 37.07 10.05
N ASP A 401 -20.93 36.36 9.20
CA ASP A 401 -22.33 36.02 9.42
C ASP A 401 -22.79 35.13 8.26
N ASP A 402 -22.52 33.82 8.39
CA ASP A 402 -23.34 32.78 7.75
C ASP A 402 -22.85 31.41 8.25
N MET A 403 -23.11 31.13 9.52
CA MET A 403 -23.23 29.75 10.02
C MET A 403 -24.44 29.65 10.95
N GLN A 404 -25.62 29.74 10.37
CA GLN A 404 -26.81 29.16 10.94
C GLN A 404 -27.57 28.39 9.86
N CYS A 405 -27.98 27.17 10.25
CA CYS A 405 -28.94 26.28 9.59
C CYS A 405 -28.38 25.46 8.39
N VAL A 406 -28.19 24.20 8.51
CA VAL A 406 -29.07 23.03 8.78
C VAL A 406 -28.19 21.83 9.09
#